data_ebcd4b12b941d4ec7c84b35e63c7d2b5
#
_entry.id   ebcd4b12b941d4ec7c84b35e63c7d2b5
#
_cell.length_a   1.000
_cell.length_b   1.000
_cell.length_c   1.000
_cell.angle_alpha   90.00
_cell.angle_beta   90.00
_cell.angle_gamma   90.00
#
_symmetry.space_group_name_H-M   'P 1'
#
loop_
_entity.id
_entity.type
_entity.pdbx_description
1 polymer ?
#
loop_
_entity_poly.entity_id
_entity_poly.type
_entity_poly.pdbx_seq_one_letter_code
_entity_poly.pdbx_strand_id
1 'polypeptide(L)'
;KALRAGKHTACTVPMATSLDELREIVKTSREVGKIYTMMETSLYTREYLYVKRLKENGELGKIQYLKGDHMQNMSLEGWGDYWQGFPPFWYGTHVLSPILDLAGTTAKSVRCLGSGRVNKERAEHYGCPYAVETATFRLRNSDIVAEAHRCLFETVRQVRECFDVYGDKMSFEWEPTVDEGHTIFTGIDDFTKFTAPDTAELLPKEIQKYTLRSAIKDPNQPSFIQGSGHGGSHPHLCNEFVNAIVEGRQPYMDAVRSANYTAAGICAQESADHGGAEVEIPDFAEEF
;
A
#
# COMPACT_ATOMS: atom_id res chain seq x y z
N LYS A 1 15.37 -8.33 15.41
CA LYS A 1 16.25 -7.87 16.52
C LYS A 1 15.48 -6.97 17.49
N ALA A 2 14.82 -5.87 17.07
CA ALA A 2 14.11 -4.93 17.94
C ALA A 2 13.03 -5.61 18.80
N LEU A 3 12.15 -6.41 18.19
CA LEU A 3 11.13 -7.19 18.89
C LEU A 3 11.74 -8.08 19.99
N ARG A 4 12.79 -8.85 19.66
CA ARG A 4 13.50 -9.71 20.64
C ARG A 4 14.21 -8.93 21.75
N ALA A 5 14.50 -7.65 21.52
CA ALA A 5 14.97 -6.74 22.55
C ALA A 5 13.82 -6.12 23.39
N GLY A 6 12.60 -6.63 23.24
CA GLY A 6 11.43 -6.19 23.98
C GLY A 6 10.87 -4.82 23.56
N LYS A 7 11.16 -4.38 22.33
CA LYS A 7 10.70 -3.08 21.81
C LYS A 7 9.49 -3.26 20.89
N HIS A 8 8.51 -2.37 20.99
CA HIS A 8 7.52 -2.18 19.96
C HIS A 8 8.20 -1.67 18.69
N THR A 9 7.78 -2.14 17.53
CA THR A 9 8.52 -1.91 16.28
C THR A 9 7.58 -1.38 15.21
N ALA A 10 7.88 -0.19 14.71
CA ALA A 10 7.33 0.35 13.48
C ALA A 10 8.38 0.17 12.37
N CYS A 11 8.01 -0.49 11.29
CA CYS A 11 8.89 -0.77 10.16
C CYS A 11 8.38 -0.08 8.91
N THR A 12 9.27 0.49 8.12
CA THR A 12 8.91 0.98 6.78
C THR A 12 8.53 -0.20 5.87
N VAL A 13 7.96 0.11 4.72
CA VAL A 13 7.55 -0.86 3.70
C VAL A 13 8.72 -1.24 2.77
N PRO A 14 8.74 -2.47 2.28
CA PRO A 14 7.93 -3.62 2.66
C PRO A 14 8.33 -4.19 4.02
N MET A 15 7.48 -5.04 4.61
CA MET A 15 7.78 -5.72 5.88
C MET A 15 9.06 -6.58 5.81
N ALA A 16 9.21 -7.30 4.70
CA ALA A 16 10.36 -8.15 4.36
C ALA A 16 10.35 -8.47 2.86
N THR A 17 11.33 -9.23 2.39
CA THR A 17 11.47 -9.62 0.99
C THR A 17 11.37 -11.14 0.75
N SER A 18 11.09 -11.92 1.80
CA SER A 18 10.83 -13.35 1.69
C SER A 18 9.70 -13.80 2.64
N LEU A 19 9.00 -14.86 2.25
CA LEU A 19 7.92 -15.44 3.08
C LEU A 19 8.43 -15.95 4.43
N ASP A 20 9.65 -16.45 4.50
CA ASP A 20 10.25 -16.97 5.74
C ASP A 20 10.55 -15.82 6.72
N GLU A 21 11.01 -14.69 6.24
CA GLU A 21 11.17 -13.49 7.08
C GLU A 21 9.85 -12.99 7.61
N LEU A 22 8.77 -13.02 6.80
CA LEU A 22 7.44 -12.67 7.26
C LEU A 22 6.99 -13.58 8.40
N ARG A 23 7.14 -14.90 8.25
CA ARG A 23 6.83 -15.88 9.30
C ARG A 23 7.62 -15.61 10.58
N GLU A 24 8.92 -15.35 10.45
CA GLU A 24 9.79 -15.07 11.59
C GLU A 24 9.36 -13.79 12.34
N ILE A 25 8.94 -12.72 11.63
CA ILE A 25 8.50 -11.48 12.25
C ILE A 25 7.16 -11.69 12.96
N VAL A 26 6.19 -12.34 12.32
CA VAL A 26 4.86 -12.63 12.92
C VAL A 26 5.05 -13.48 14.18
N LYS A 27 5.80 -14.58 14.09
CA LYS A 27 6.11 -15.45 15.20
C LYS A 27 6.77 -14.70 16.35
N THR A 28 7.84 -13.94 16.03
CA THR A 28 8.58 -13.18 17.07
C THR A 28 7.68 -12.13 17.74
N SER A 29 6.83 -11.42 17.01
CA SER A 29 5.92 -10.43 17.58
C SER A 29 4.97 -11.06 18.61
N ARG A 30 4.43 -12.24 18.28
CA ARG A 30 3.54 -13.01 19.19
C ARG A 30 4.28 -13.54 20.41
N GLU A 31 5.46 -14.17 20.20
CA GLU A 31 6.26 -14.75 21.29
C GLU A 31 6.67 -13.72 22.33
N VAL A 32 7.07 -12.51 21.89
CA VAL A 32 7.54 -11.46 22.82
C VAL A 32 6.42 -10.55 23.32
N GLY A 33 5.21 -10.68 22.79
CA GLY A 33 4.07 -9.84 23.16
C GLY A 33 4.29 -8.34 22.86
N LYS A 34 5.05 -8.02 21.79
CA LYS A 34 5.33 -6.65 21.38
C LYS A 34 4.64 -6.33 20.06
N ILE A 35 4.14 -5.12 19.98
CA ILE A 35 3.51 -4.59 18.77
C ILE A 35 4.55 -4.51 17.66
N TYR A 36 4.18 -5.04 16.51
CA TYR A 36 4.80 -4.76 15.22
C TYR A 36 3.77 -4.08 14.32
N THR A 37 4.16 -3.06 13.59
CA THR A 37 3.35 -2.46 12.53
C THR A 37 4.22 -2.16 11.32
N MET A 38 3.69 -2.43 10.14
CA MET A 38 4.24 -1.89 8.90
C MET A 38 3.65 -0.50 8.68
N MET A 39 4.52 0.47 8.44
CA MET A 39 4.13 1.87 8.27
C MET A 39 3.62 2.11 6.83
N GLU A 40 2.46 1.51 6.52
CA GLU A 40 1.83 1.58 5.21
C GLU A 40 1.02 2.87 5.05
N THR A 41 1.60 3.82 4.35
CA THR A 41 1.05 5.16 4.16
C THR A 41 -0.24 5.18 3.34
N SER A 42 -0.37 4.26 2.37
CA SER A 42 -1.51 4.23 1.43
C SER A 42 -2.86 3.99 2.11
N LEU A 43 -2.87 3.37 3.30
CA LEU A 43 -4.09 3.16 4.11
C LEU A 43 -4.54 4.37 4.93
N TYR A 44 -3.79 5.46 4.87
CA TYR A 44 -4.06 6.68 5.62
C TYR A 44 -4.02 7.93 4.74
N THR A 45 -3.96 7.78 3.42
CA THR A 45 -4.14 8.90 2.49
C THR A 45 -5.57 9.45 2.59
N ARG A 46 -5.75 10.71 2.28
CA ARG A 46 -7.07 11.37 2.28
C ARG A 46 -8.08 10.62 1.42
N GLU A 47 -7.63 10.23 0.27
CA GLU A 47 -8.39 9.52 -0.75
C GLU A 47 -8.83 8.15 -0.22
N TYR A 48 -7.90 7.42 0.38
CA TYR A 48 -8.21 6.12 0.97
C TYR A 48 -9.21 6.25 2.13
N LEU A 49 -8.97 7.17 3.07
CA LEU A 49 -9.86 7.39 4.21
C LEU A 49 -11.27 7.82 3.76
N TYR A 50 -11.36 8.62 2.70
CA TYR A 50 -12.62 9.01 2.10
C TYR A 50 -13.37 7.81 1.52
N VAL A 51 -12.72 7.02 0.66
CA VAL A 51 -13.33 5.85 0.00
C VAL A 51 -13.66 4.75 1.01
N LYS A 52 -12.83 4.56 2.02
CA LYS A 52 -13.13 3.64 3.14
C LYS A 52 -14.41 4.02 3.84
N ARG A 53 -14.64 5.29 4.11
CA ARG A 53 -15.90 5.79 4.69
C ARG A 53 -17.10 5.52 3.77
N LEU A 54 -16.98 5.74 2.45
CA LEU A 54 -18.04 5.37 1.49
C LEU A 54 -18.38 3.89 1.55
N LYS A 55 -17.36 3.03 1.64
CA LYS A 55 -17.55 1.58 1.81
C LYS A 55 -18.28 1.26 3.12
N GLU A 56 -17.80 1.79 4.24
CA GLU A 56 -18.37 1.57 5.58
C GLU A 56 -19.83 2.04 5.67
N ASN A 57 -20.20 3.12 4.97
CA ASN A 57 -21.56 3.60 4.86
C ASN A 57 -22.43 2.78 3.88
N GLY A 58 -21.86 1.82 3.14
CA GLY A 58 -22.55 1.03 2.13
C GLY A 58 -22.89 1.79 0.84
N GLU A 59 -22.28 2.95 0.63
CA GLU A 59 -22.53 3.82 -0.54
C GLU A 59 -21.98 3.19 -1.83
N LEU A 60 -20.84 2.49 -1.78
CA LEU A 60 -20.29 1.76 -2.91
C LEU A 60 -21.17 0.58 -3.36
N GLY A 61 -22.05 0.08 -2.49
CA GLY A 61 -22.78 -1.15 -2.72
C GLY A 61 -21.86 -2.38 -2.68
N LYS A 62 -22.11 -3.37 -3.55
CA LYS A 62 -21.24 -4.54 -3.71
C LYS A 62 -20.07 -4.17 -4.63
N ILE A 63 -18.86 -4.22 -4.10
CA ILE A 63 -17.65 -4.02 -4.91
C ILE A 63 -17.53 -5.20 -5.89
N GLN A 64 -17.33 -4.90 -7.17
CA GLN A 64 -17.21 -5.86 -8.26
C GLN A 64 -15.74 -6.01 -8.73
N TYR A 65 -14.97 -4.93 -8.67
CA TYR A 65 -13.61 -4.88 -9.18
C TYR A 65 -12.80 -3.79 -8.48
N LEU A 66 -11.52 -4.07 -8.30
CA LEU A 66 -10.55 -3.17 -7.69
C LEU A 66 -9.29 -3.10 -8.55
N LYS A 67 -8.78 -1.91 -8.74
CA LYS A 67 -7.54 -1.67 -9.47
C LYS A 67 -6.63 -0.75 -8.69
N GLY A 68 -5.31 -0.99 -8.78
CA GLY A 68 -4.30 -0.13 -8.19
C GLY A 68 -3.12 0.09 -9.12
N ASP A 69 -2.54 1.31 -9.08
CA ASP A 69 -1.32 1.66 -9.80
C ASP A 69 -0.34 2.35 -8.85
N HIS A 70 0.91 1.89 -8.83
CA HIS A 70 2.00 2.61 -8.21
C HIS A 70 3.15 2.79 -9.20
N MET A 71 3.36 4.03 -9.62
CA MET A 71 4.39 4.40 -10.58
C MET A 71 5.44 5.27 -9.92
N GLN A 72 6.66 4.80 -9.93
CA GLN A 72 7.85 5.47 -9.41
C GLN A 72 9.02 5.20 -10.35
N ASN A 73 9.94 6.14 -10.46
CA ASN A 73 11.15 5.93 -11.25
C ASN A 73 12.39 6.07 -10.38
N MET A 74 12.90 4.94 -9.92
CA MET A 74 14.12 4.85 -9.13
C MET A 74 15.40 4.75 -9.98
N SER A 75 15.28 4.95 -11.31
CA SER A 75 16.43 5.17 -12.20
C SER A 75 17.06 6.54 -12.03
N LEU A 76 16.33 7.48 -11.42
CA LEU A 76 16.81 8.84 -11.18
C LEU A 76 17.84 8.88 -10.05
N GLU A 77 18.69 9.91 -10.06
CA GLU A 77 19.67 10.13 -9.00
C GLU A 77 19.01 10.40 -7.64
N GLY A 78 19.71 10.04 -6.57
CA GLY A 78 19.29 10.29 -5.19
C GLY A 78 18.69 9.11 -4.46
N TRP A 79 18.44 7.99 -5.13
CA TRP A 79 18.05 6.74 -4.50
C TRP A 79 19.25 5.94 -4.01
N GLY A 80 19.13 5.30 -2.86
CA GLY A 80 20.20 4.45 -2.31
C GLY A 80 20.44 3.21 -3.16
N ASP A 81 21.66 2.67 -3.12
CA ASP A 81 22.11 1.56 -3.95
C ASP A 81 21.22 0.31 -3.83
N TYR A 82 20.64 0.07 -2.66
CA TYR A 82 19.74 -1.08 -2.43
C TYR A 82 18.45 -1.04 -3.28
N TRP A 83 18.09 0.12 -3.86
CA TRP A 83 16.97 0.22 -4.79
C TRP A 83 17.34 -0.21 -6.22
N GLN A 84 18.63 -0.27 -6.55
CA GLN A 84 19.06 -0.59 -7.91
C GLN A 84 18.69 -2.03 -8.29
N GLY A 85 17.72 -2.17 -9.21
CA GLY A 85 17.20 -3.46 -9.66
C GLY A 85 16.26 -4.16 -8.67
N PHE A 86 15.77 -3.46 -7.64
CA PHE A 86 14.80 -4.01 -6.69
C PHE A 86 13.54 -4.48 -7.43
N PRO A 87 13.08 -5.73 -7.22
CA PRO A 87 11.90 -6.24 -7.91
C PRO A 87 10.67 -5.37 -7.67
N PRO A 88 9.91 -4.99 -8.72
CA PRO A 88 8.81 -4.05 -8.57
C PRO A 88 7.79 -4.46 -7.51
N PHE A 89 7.28 -5.70 -7.53
CA PHE A 89 6.28 -6.12 -6.54
C PHE A 89 6.84 -6.45 -5.14
N TRP A 90 8.14 -6.57 -4.95
CA TRP A 90 8.66 -6.58 -3.58
C TRP A 90 8.37 -5.25 -2.86
N TYR A 91 8.22 -4.17 -3.63
CA TYR A 91 7.75 -2.88 -3.14
C TYR A 91 6.31 -2.61 -3.59
N GLY A 92 5.45 -3.62 -3.47
CA GLY A 92 4.06 -3.58 -3.93
C GLY A 92 3.04 -3.17 -2.87
N THR A 93 3.42 -2.98 -1.62
CA THR A 93 2.44 -2.80 -0.52
C THR A 93 1.59 -1.54 -0.68
N HIS A 94 2.15 -0.45 -1.20
CA HIS A 94 1.40 0.79 -1.44
C HIS A 94 0.24 0.64 -2.43
N VAL A 95 0.38 -0.25 -3.42
CA VAL A 95 -0.70 -0.51 -4.37
C VAL A 95 -1.63 -1.64 -3.89
N LEU A 96 -1.09 -2.63 -3.19
CA LEU A 96 -1.84 -3.81 -2.76
C LEU A 96 -2.68 -3.54 -1.50
N SER A 97 -2.14 -2.80 -0.54
CA SER A 97 -2.81 -2.57 0.74
C SER A 97 -4.18 -1.91 0.59
N PRO A 98 -4.37 -0.80 -0.16
CA PRO A 98 -5.68 -0.18 -0.28
C PRO A 98 -6.70 -1.09 -0.98
N ILE A 99 -6.34 -1.81 -2.04
CA ILE A 99 -7.28 -2.67 -2.76
C ILE A 99 -7.67 -3.91 -1.95
N LEU A 100 -6.74 -4.54 -1.23
CA LEU A 100 -7.03 -5.69 -0.37
C LEU A 100 -7.86 -5.28 0.86
N ASP A 101 -7.56 -4.14 1.45
CA ASP A 101 -8.32 -3.63 2.60
C ASP A 101 -9.74 -3.20 2.20
N LEU A 102 -9.90 -2.56 1.04
CA LEU A 102 -11.23 -2.25 0.48
C LEU A 102 -12.00 -3.51 0.09
N ALA A 103 -11.34 -4.56 -0.36
CA ALA A 103 -11.98 -5.86 -0.56
C ALA A 103 -12.45 -6.50 0.78
N GLY A 104 -11.79 -6.16 1.89
CA GLY A 104 -12.06 -6.72 3.21
C GLY A 104 -11.58 -8.16 3.39
N THR A 105 -10.59 -8.57 2.59
CA THR A 105 -10.04 -9.93 2.59
C THR A 105 -8.57 -9.92 2.15
N THR A 106 -7.93 -11.09 2.11
CA THR A 106 -6.55 -11.27 1.65
C THR A 106 -6.50 -11.88 0.26
N ALA A 107 -5.37 -11.75 -0.41
CA ALA A 107 -5.14 -12.40 -1.69
C ALA A 107 -4.95 -13.92 -1.49
N LYS A 108 -5.54 -14.72 -2.39
CA LYS A 108 -5.45 -16.17 -2.41
C LYS A 108 -4.41 -16.70 -3.38
N SER A 109 -4.41 -16.18 -4.60
CA SER A 109 -3.44 -16.51 -5.64
C SER A 109 -3.22 -15.32 -6.56
N VAL A 110 -2.12 -15.37 -7.31
CA VAL A 110 -1.72 -14.29 -8.23
C VAL A 110 -1.17 -14.85 -9.53
N ARG A 111 -1.44 -14.12 -10.62
CA ARG A 111 -0.73 -14.22 -11.90
C ARG A 111 -0.12 -12.87 -12.19
N CYS A 112 1.18 -12.85 -12.46
CA CYS A 112 1.93 -11.63 -12.72
C CYS A 112 2.85 -11.79 -13.93
N LEU A 113 2.92 -10.74 -14.73
CA LEU A 113 3.84 -10.64 -15.87
C LEU A 113 4.74 -9.43 -15.71
N GLY A 114 6.02 -9.65 -15.94
CA GLY A 114 6.99 -8.58 -16.03
C GLY A 114 6.98 -7.92 -17.41
N SER A 115 7.17 -6.62 -17.45
CA SER A 115 7.18 -5.79 -18.65
C SER A 115 8.34 -4.78 -18.62
N GLY A 116 8.83 -4.43 -19.82
CA GLY A 116 10.04 -3.63 -19.96
C GLY A 116 11.27 -4.36 -19.44
N ARG A 117 12.44 -3.76 -19.63
CA ARG A 117 13.69 -4.31 -19.09
C ARG A 117 14.57 -3.23 -18.56
N VAL A 118 15.07 -3.44 -17.37
CA VAL A 118 16.15 -2.62 -16.82
C VAL A 118 17.50 -2.98 -17.47
N ASN A 119 18.51 -2.13 -17.32
CA ASN A 119 19.84 -2.45 -17.80
C ASN A 119 20.41 -3.69 -17.09
N LYS A 120 21.49 -4.26 -17.67
CA LYS A 120 22.09 -5.51 -17.18
C LYS A 120 22.58 -5.42 -15.73
N GLU A 121 23.20 -4.32 -15.36
CA GLU A 121 23.74 -4.10 -14.02
C GLU A 121 22.64 -4.13 -12.95
N ARG A 122 21.53 -3.45 -13.19
CA ARG A 122 20.35 -3.53 -12.30
C ARG A 122 19.73 -4.91 -12.26
N ALA A 123 19.57 -5.55 -13.41
CA ALA A 123 19.00 -6.88 -13.48
C ALA A 123 19.81 -7.92 -12.67
N GLU A 124 21.12 -7.80 -12.65
CA GLU A 124 22.02 -8.71 -11.92
C GLU A 124 21.97 -8.50 -10.39
N HIS A 125 21.57 -7.32 -9.92
CA HIS A 125 21.60 -6.99 -8.49
C HIS A 125 20.64 -7.88 -7.66
N TYR A 126 19.42 -8.08 -8.12
CA TYR A 126 18.41 -8.94 -7.48
C TYR A 126 17.92 -10.07 -8.39
N GLY A 127 18.43 -10.20 -9.59
CA GLY A 127 17.99 -11.19 -10.56
C GLY A 127 16.70 -10.84 -11.30
N CYS A 128 16.13 -9.65 -11.06
CA CYS A 128 14.89 -9.19 -11.69
C CYS A 128 15.19 -8.32 -12.92
N PRO A 129 14.76 -8.74 -14.13
CA PRO A 129 15.00 -7.97 -15.34
C PRO A 129 13.92 -6.91 -15.63
N TYR A 130 12.85 -6.86 -14.85
CA TYR A 130 11.66 -6.09 -15.19
C TYR A 130 11.67 -4.67 -14.61
N ALA A 131 11.23 -3.71 -15.44
CA ALA A 131 10.99 -2.33 -15.00
C ALA A 131 9.60 -2.14 -14.40
N VAL A 132 8.63 -2.92 -14.90
CA VAL A 132 7.22 -2.87 -14.53
C VAL A 132 6.70 -4.29 -14.36
N GLU A 133 5.77 -4.46 -13.43
CA GLU A 133 5.04 -5.71 -13.26
C GLU A 133 3.54 -5.44 -13.18
N THR A 134 2.76 -6.34 -13.78
CA THR A 134 1.30 -6.30 -13.83
C THR A 134 0.74 -7.60 -13.30
N ALA A 135 -0.11 -7.50 -12.28
CA ALA A 135 -0.63 -8.66 -11.56
C ALA A 135 -2.15 -8.65 -11.44
N THR A 136 -2.73 -9.84 -11.49
CA THR A 136 -4.15 -10.09 -11.21
C THR A 136 -4.26 -11.06 -10.04
N PHE A 137 -5.03 -10.68 -9.03
CA PHE A 137 -5.19 -11.42 -7.79
C PHE A 137 -6.59 -12.02 -7.67
N ARG A 138 -6.67 -13.30 -7.32
CA ARG A 138 -7.87 -13.89 -6.75
C ARG A 138 -7.87 -13.65 -5.25
N LEU A 139 -9.02 -13.29 -4.70
CA LEU A 139 -9.17 -13.00 -3.28
C LEU A 139 -9.82 -14.19 -2.53
N ARG A 140 -9.51 -14.32 -1.24
CA ARG A 140 -10.08 -15.38 -0.40
C ARG A 140 -11.55 -15.11 -0.14
N ASN A 141 -12.37 -16.16 -0.25
CA ASN A 141 -13.80 -16.11 0.04
C ASN A 141 -14.53 -14.93 -0.64
N SER A 142 -14.08 -14.56 -1.85
CA SER A 142 -14.60 -13.42 -2.60
C SER A 142 -14.62 -13.70 -4.10
N ASP A 143 -15.61 -13.14 -4.78
CA ASP A 143 -15.71 -13.15 -6.26
C ASP A 143 -14.96 -11.94 -6.88
N ILE A 144 -14.47 -11.01 -6.04
CA ILE A 144 -13.75 -9.84 -6.50
C ILE A 144 -12.41 -10.26 -7.10
N VAL A 145 -12.08 -9.70 -8.26
CA VAL A 145 -10.74 -9.72 -8.82
C VAL A 145 -10.10 -8.36 -8.58
N ALA A 146 -8.87 -8.37 -8.10
CA ALA A 146 -8.05 -7.18 -7.94
C ALA A 146 -6.91 -7.18 -8.96
N GLU A 147 -6.65 -6.03 -9.56
CA GLU A 147 -5.55 -5.81 -10.48
C GLU A 147 -4.59 -4.78 -9.91
N ALA A 148 -3.29 -5.01 -10.07
CA ALA A 148 -2.27 -4.09 -9.62
C ALA A 148 -1.14 -3.94 -10.65
N HIS A 149 -0.67 -2.70 -10.81
CA HIS A 149 0.48 -2.36 -11.64
C HIS A 149 1.54 -1.71 -10.76
N ARG A 150 2.76 -2.23 -10.85
CA ARG A 150 3.91 -1.66 -10.14
C ARG A 150 5.02 -1.33 -11.11
N CYS A 151 5.26 -0.04 -11.31
CA CYS A 151 6.39 0.46 -12.05
C CYS A 151 7.44 0.99 -11.06
N LEU A 152 8.71 0.61 -11.26
CA LEU A 152 9.81 1.02 -10.39
C LEU A 152 10.96 1.67 -11.15
N PHE A 153 11.07 1.45 -12.45
CA PHE A 153 12.17 1.96 -13.26
C PHE A 153 11.70 2.46 -14.62
N GLU A 154 12.50 3.38 -15.18
CA GLU A 154 12.54 3.73 -16.60
C GLU A 154 11.20 4.17 -17.21
N THR A 155 10.35 4.78 -16.42
CA THR A 155 9.13 5.43 -16.91
C THR A 155 9.15 6.92 -16.57
N VAL A 156 8.60 7.73 -17.46
CA VAL A 156 8.50 9.19 -17.23
C VAL A 156 7.47 9.50 -16.15
N ARG A 157 6.35 8.78 -16.15
CA ARG A 157 5.30 8.94 -15.12
C ARG A 157 5.81 8.42 -13.79
N GLN A 158 5.79 9.27 -12.78
CA GLN A 158 6.16 8.87 -11.44
C GLN A 158 5.34 9.60 -10.39
N VAL A 159 5.47 9.11 -9.14
CA VAL A 159 4.73 9.61 -7.98
C VAL A 159 3.22 9.49 -8.20
N ARG A 160 2.79 8.34 -8.74
CA ARG A 160 1.39 7.97 -8.81
C ARG A 160 1.15 6.76 -7.92
N GLU A 161 0.55 6.97 -6.79
CA GLU A 161 0.04 5.93 -5.89
C GLU A 161 -1.47 6.09 -5.88
N CYS A 162 -2.18 5.18 -6.54
CA CYS A 162 -3.62 5.34 -6.72
C CYS A 162 -4.36 4.00 -6.76
N PHE A 163 -5.66 4.08 -6.63
CA PHE A 163 -6.57 2.95 -6.78
C PHE A 163 -7.90 3.43 -7.34
N ASP A 164 -8.61 2.52 -8.00
CA ASP A 164 -9.96 2.69 -8.48
C ASP A 164 -10.85 1.60 -7.86
N VAL A 165 -12.12 1.95 -7.59
CA VAL A 165 -13.10 1.05 -6.99
C VAL A 165 -14.37 1.06 -7.82
N TYR A 166 -14.81 -0.11 -8.26
CA TYR A 166 -16.02 -0.27 -9.04
C TYR A 166 -17.06 -1.07 -8.26
N GLY A 167 -18.05 -0.36 -7.73
CA GLY A 167 -19.19 -0.93 -7.01
C GLY A 167 -20.46 -0.90 -7.85
N ASP A 168 -21.50 -1.64 -7.44
CA ASP A 168 -22.77 -1.73 -8.13
C ASP A 168 -23.71 -0.52 -7.87
N LYS A 169 -23.35 0.35 -6.91
CA LYS A 169 -24.08 1.59 -6.64
C LYS A 169 -23.26 2.84 -6.91
N MET A 170 -21.95 2.75 -6.72
CA MET A 170 -21.03 3.87 -6.88
C MET A 170 -19.65 3.35 -7.28
N SER A 171 -18.95 4.12 -8.13
CA SER A 171 -17.56 3.89 -8.48
C SER A 171 -16.72 5.11 -8.14
N PHE A 172 -15.49 4.86 -7.74
CA PHE A 172 -14.49 5.89 -7.50
C PHE A 172 -13.32 5.69 -8.45
N GLU A 173 -12.92 6.74 -9.16
CA GLU A 173 -11.71 6.79 -9.95
C GLU A 173 -10.77 7.88 -9.46
N TRP A 174 -9.51 7.52 -9.32
CA TRP A 174 -8.46 8.45 -8.95
C TRP A 174 -8.20 9.47 -10.07
N GLU A 175 -7.89 10.70 -9.71
CA GLU A 175 -7.57 11.74 -10.69
C GLU A 175 -6.44 11.31 -11.66
N PRO A 176 -6.60 11.55 -12.96
CA PRO A 176 -5.61 11.15 -13.96
C PRO A 176 -4.30 11.94 -13.85
N THR A 177 -4.40 13.23 -13.55
CA THR A 177 -3.26 14.11 -13.24
C THR A 177 -3.56 14.94 -11.99
N VAL A 178 -2.52 15.47 -11.37
CA VAL A 178 -2.63 16.26 -10.14
C VAL A 178 -3.55 17.46 -10.35
N ASP A 179 -4.43 17.71 -9.38
CA ASP A 179 -5.40 18.81 -9.33
C ASP A 179 -6.55 18.74 -10.35
N GLU A 180 -6.72 17.62 -11.07
CA GLU A 180 -7.90 17.44 -11.93
C GLU A 180 -9.16 16.99 -11.18
N GLY A 181 -8.99 16.55 -9.96
CA GLY A 181 -10.04 16.02 -9.09
C GLY A 181 -10.37 14.55 -9.38
N HIS A 182 -10.60 13.82 -8.30
CA HIS A 182 -11.10 12.44 -8.34
C HIS A 182 -12.54 12.42 -8.84
N THR A 183 -12.99 11.31 -9.39
CA THR A 183 -14.34 11.19 -9.92
C THR A 183 -15.14 10.14 -9.17
N ILE A 184 -16.35 10.50 -8.75
CA ILE A 184 -17.38 9.58 -8.26
C ILE A 184 -18.43 9.44 -9.34
N PHE A 185 -18.76 8.20 -9.70
CA PHE A 185 -19.86 7.86 -10.61
C PHE A 185 -21.00 7.24 -9.81
N THR A 186 -22.22 7.79 -10.01
CA THR A 186 -23.47 7.29 -9.43
C THR A 186 -24.46 6.83 -10.50
N GLY A 187 -24.12 7.01 -11.77
CA GLY A 187 -24.89 6.59 -12.94
C GLY A 187 -24.10 6.74 -14.23
N ILE A 188 -24.71 6.41 -15.38
CA ILE A 188 -24.03 6.43 -16.68
C ILE A 188 -23.55 7.84 -17.03
N ASP A 189 -24.40 8.83 -16.86
CA ASP A 189 -24.11 10.24 -17.14
C ASP A 189 -24.08 11.09 -15.85
N ASP A 190 -24.05 10.43 -14.69
CA ASP A 190 -24.07 11.07 -13.39
C ASP A 190 -22.75 10.85 -12.67
N PHE A 191 -21.91 11.86 -12.70
CA PHE A 191 -20.61 11.85 -12.04
C PHE A 191 -20.25 13.22 -11.45
N THR A 192 -19.44 13.20 -10.43
CA THR A 192 -18.95 14.41 -9.76
C THR A 192 -17.44 14.34 -9.58
N LYS A 193 -16.76 15.41 -9.98
CA LYS A 193 -15.34 15.60 -9.65
C LYS A 193 -15.21 16.28 -8.30
N PHE A 194 -14.25 15.83 -7.50
CA PHE A 194 -14.03 16.38 -6.16
C PHE A 194 -12.55 16.25 -5.73
N THR A 195 -12.20 16.98 -4.69
CA THR A 195 -10.93 16.84 -3.99
C THR A 195 -11.21 16.17 -2.65
N ALA A 196 -10.49 15.09 -2.34
CA ALA A 196 -10.68 14.39 -1.07
C ALA A 196 -10.40 15.33 0.12
N PRO A 197 -11.22 15.31 1.18
CA PRO A 197 -11.03 16.15 2.36
C PRO A 197 -9.78 15.75 3.14
N ASP A 198 -9.23 16.66 3.92
CA ASP A 198 -8.00 16.41 4.69
C ASP A 198 -8.15 15.38 5.82
N THR A 199 -9.37 15.05 6.23
CA THR A 199 -9.67 14.11 7.32
C THR A 199 -8.96 14.42 8.65
N ALA A 200 -8.61 15.69 8.86
CA ALA A 200 -7.88 16.13 10.04
C ALA A 200 -8.65 15.90 11.35
N GLU A 201 -9.97 15.88 11.29
CA GLU A 201 -10.86 15.63 12.44
C GLU A 201 -10.69 14.22 13.05
N LEU A 202 -10.07 13.30 12.33
CA LEU A 202 -9.71 11.95 12.84
C LEU A 202 -8.48 11.97 13.77
N LEU A 203 -7.81 13.10 13.87
CA LEU A 203 -6.59 13.26 14.65
C LEU A 203 -6.80 14.16 15.87
N PRO A 204 -6.02 13.97 16.97
CA PRO A 204 -5.93 14.93 18.04
C PRO A 204 -5.59 16.34 17.54
N LYS A 205 -6.19 17.36 18.13
CA LYS A 205 -6.07 18.78 17.68
C LYS A 205 -4.63 19.25 17.50
N GLU A 206 -3.73 18.78 18.34
CA GLU A 206 -2.32 19.17 18.38
C GLU A 206 -1.56 18.76 17.11
N ILE A 207 -2.01 17.66 16.46
CA ILE A 207 -1.35 17.09 15.28
C ILE A 207 -2.14 17.23 13.99
N GLN A 208 -3.39 17.73 14.02
CA GLN A 208 -4.24 17.95 12.84
C GLN A 208 -3.52 18.76 11.74
N LYS A 209 -2.77 19.76 12.12
CA LYS A 209 -2.04 20.64 11.19
C LYS A 209 -1.06 19.88 10.28
N TYR A 210 -0.59 18.71 10.67
CA TYR A 210 0.40 17.95 9.91
C TYR A 210 -0.21 17.09 8.79
N THR A 211 -1.53 16.91 8.75
CA THR A 211 -2.22 16.23 7.64
C THR A 211 -2.78 17.20 6.60
N LEU A 212 -2.87 18.49 6.90
CA LEU A 212 -3.48 19.48 6.00
C LEU A 212 -2.70 19.65 4.70
N ARG A 213 -3.41 19.80 3.57
CA ARG A 213 -2.80 20.16 2.26
C ARG A 213 -2.06 21.49 2.32
N SER A 214 -2.57 22.42 3.11
CA SER A 214 -1.96 23.72 3.37
C SER A 214 -0.83 23.67 4.38
N ALA A 215 -0.34 22.49 4.76
CA ALA A 215 0.71 22.37 5.76
C ALA A 215 1.90 23.24 5.42
N ILE A 216 2.34 23.99 6.43
CA ILE A 216 3.38 25.02 6.31
C ILE A 216 4.69 24.37 5.94
N LYS A 217 5.26 24.81 4.81
CA LYS A 217 6.64 24.50 4.44
C LYS A 217 7.57 25.44 5.22
N ASP A 218 8.06 25.01 6.36
CA ASP A 218 9.13 25.71 7.06
C ASP A 218 10.48 25.14 6.61
N PRO A 219 11.27 25.88 5.82
CA PRO A 219 12.55 25.40 5.32
C PRO A 219 13.59 25.14 6.43
N ASN A 220 13.35 25.67 7.63
CA ASN A 220 14.22 25.47 8.79
C ASN A 220 13.85 24.22 9.60
N GLN A 221 12.75 23.55 9.24
CA GLN A 221 12.26 22.34 9.92
C GLN A 221 11.88 21.26 8.89
N PRO A 222 12.88 20.59 8.28
CA PRO A 222 12.65 19.65 7.19
C PRO A 222 11.65 18.52 7.52
N SER A 223 11.57 18.11 8.79
CA SER A 223 10.63 17.08 9.26
C SER A 223 9.17 17.52 9.20
N PHE A 224 8.86 18.81 9.16
CA PHE A 224 7.50 19.35 9.07
C PHE A 224 7.07 19.67 7.64
N ILE A 225 7.99 19.68 6.69
CA ILE A 225 7.69 19.85 5.27
C ILE A 225 6.80 18.73 4.76
N GLN A 226 6.68 17.64 5.50
CA GLN A 226 6.02 16.42 5.06
C GLN A 226 4.54 16.31 5.44
N GLY A 227 3.92 17.32 5.98
CA GLY A 227 2.50 17.30 6.34
C GLY A 227 1.57 16.97 5.18
N SER A 228 1.98 17.23 3.93
CA SER A 228 1.25 16.81 2.74
C SER A 228 1.85 15.58 2.04
N GLY A 229 2.98 15.04 2.51
CA GLY A 229 3.60 13.84 1.95
C GLY A 229 2.70 12.62 2.07
N HIS A 230 2.71 11.74 1.06
CA HIS A 230 1.85 10.57 0.98
C HIS A 230 0.38 10.88 1.33
N GLY A 231 -0.19 11.90 0.67
CA GLY A 231 -1.61 12.24 0.88
C GLY A 231 -2.01 12.61 2.31
N GLY A 232 -1.07 13.11 3.14
CA GLY A 232 -1.33 13.49 4.55
C GLY A 232 -1.34 12.35 5.56
N SER A 233 -0.88 11.17 5.18
CA SER A 233 -0.98 9.93 5.97
C SER A 233 -0.10 9.85 7.19
N HIS A 234 1.07 10.50 7.21
CA HIS A 234 2.09 10.31 8.25
C HIS A 234 1.59 10.53 9.69
N PRO A 235 0.85 11.62 10.00
CA PRO A 235 0.36 11.82 11.37
C PRO A 235 -0.67 10.77 11.79
N HIS A 236 -1.51 10.27 10.87
CA HIS A 236 -2.45 9.19 11.14
C HIS A 236 -1.72 7.91 11.51
N LEU A 237 -0.71 7.55 10.74
CA LEU A 237 0.12 6.37 10.93
C LEU A 237 0.85 6.39 12.27
N CYS A 238 1.51 7.52 12.59
CA CYS A 238 2.20 7.69 13.86
C CYS A 238 1.23 7.66 15.04
N ASN A 239 0.08 8.33 14.91
CA ASN A 239 -0.96 8.33 15.93
C ASN A 239 -1.50 6.94 16.22
N GLU A 240 -1.77 6.14 15.15
CA GLU A 240 -2.24 4.76 15.31
C GLU A 240 -1.21 3.89 16.04
N PHE A 241 0.07 3.97 15.68
CA PHE A 241 1.12 3.22 16.35
C PHE A 241 1.25 3.58 17.83
N VAL A 242 1.24 4.87 18.15
CA VAL A 242 1.33 5.35 19.54
C VAL A 242 0.10 4.92 20.33
N ASN A 243 -1.10 5.12 19.79
CA ASN A 243 -2.34 4.75 20.48
C ASN A 243 -2.41 3.23 20.71
N ALA A 244 -2.01 2.41 19.74
CA ALA A 244 -1.96 0.97 19.91
C ALA A 244 -1.09 0.56 21.11
N ILE A 245 0.04 1.23 21.32
CA ILE A 245 0.93 0.99 22.46
C ILE A 245 0.28 1.45 23.77
N VAL A 246 -0.27 2.66 23.81
CA VAL A 246 -0.86 3.27 25.01
C VAL A 246 -2.10 2.51 25.46
N GLU A 247 -2.92 2.08 24.52
CA GLU A 247 -4.17 1.37 24.76
C GLU A 247 -3.98 -0.15 24.95
N GLY A 248 -2.78 -0.67 24.69
CA GLY A 248 -2.45 -2.09 24.82
C GLY A 248 -3.18 -2.99 23.81
N ARG A 249 -3.52 -2.46 22.64
CA ARG A 249 -4.18 -3.18 21.53
C ARG A 249 -3.25 -3.40 20.34
N GLN A 250 -3.65 -4.27 19.42
CA GLN A 250 -2.96 -4.38 18.14
C GLN A 250 -3.23 -3.15 17.27
N PRO A 251 -2.23 -2.68 16.51
CA PRO A 251 -2.42 -1.64 15.51
C PRO A 251 -3.23 -2.17 14.33
N TYR A 252 -3.82 -1.26 13.54
CA TYR A 252 -4.58 -1.65 12.35
C TYR A 252 -3.74 -2.48 11.37
N MET A 253 -2.50 -2.06 11.12
CA MET A 253 -1.50 -2.81 10.34
C MET A 253 -0.61 -3.64 11.27
N ASP A 254 -1.23 -4.62 11.95
CA ASP A 254 -0.50 -5.57 12.79
C ASP A 254 0.43 -6.49 11.98
N ALA A 255 1.19 -7.33 12.66
CA ALA A 255 2.18 -8.21 12.02
C ALA A 255 1.53 -9.18 11.01
N VAL A 256 0.33 -9.70 11.29
CA VAL A 256 -0.37 -10.66 10.42
C VAL A 256 -0.87 -9.96 9.15
N ARG A 257 -1.56 -8.84 9.28
CA ARG A 257 -2.04 -8.06 8.13
C ARG A 257 -0.88 -7.55 7.28
N SER A 258 0.18 -7.05 7.92
CA SER A 258 1.41 -6.62 7.25
C SER A 258 2.04 -7.75 6.43
N ALA A 259 2.09 -8.97 7.00
CA ALA A 259 2.60 -10.15 6.32
C ALA A 259 1.73 -10.55 5.13
N ASN A 260 0.40 -10.59 5.28
CA ASN A 260 -0.52 -10.93 4.18
C ASN A 260 -0.40 -9.97 2.99
N TYR A 261 -0.28 -8.67 3.24
CA TYR A 261 -0.17 -7.68 2.16
C TYR A 261 1.22 -7.70 1.51
N THR A 262 2.28 -7.93 2.28
CA THR A 262 3.63 -8.09 1.73
C THR A 262 3.78 -9.40 0.96
N ALA A 263 3.22 -10.50 1.45
CA ALA A 263 3.26 -11.80 0.78
C ALA A 263 2.63 -11.77 -0.61
N ALA A 264 1.56 -10.99 -0.79
CA ALA A 264 0.94 -10.81 -2.11
C ALA A 264 1.94 -10.25 -3.14
N GLY A 265 2.77 -9.29 -2.75
CA GLY A 265 3.83 -8.76 -3.60
C GLY A 265 4.96 -9.75 -3.86
N ILE A 266 5.42 -10.48 -2.84
CA ILE A 266 6.47 -11.50 -2.99
C ILE A 266 6.03 -12.60 -3.96
N CYS A 267 4.79 -13.10 -3.80
CA CYS A 267 4.24 -14.12 -4.70
C CYS A 267 3.97 -13.59 -6.12
N ALA A 268 3.66 -12.29 -6.27
CA ALA A 268 3.54 -11.67 -7.58
C ALA A 268 4.88 -11.66 -8.31
N GLN A 269 5.97 -11.32 -7.64
CA GLN A 269 7.31 -11.42 -8.20
C GLN A 269 7.65 -12.87 -8.60
N GLU A 270 7.36 -13.83 -7.73
CA GLU A 270 7.57 -15.26 -8.03
C GLU A 270 6.81 -15.69 -9.29
N SER A 271 5.55 -15.24 -9.44
CA SER A 271 4.76 -15.51 -10.66
C SER A 271 5.40 -14.90 -11.91
N ALA A 272 5.91 -13.66 -11.83
CA ALA A 272 6.60 -13.00 -12.94
C ALA A 272 7.88 -13.76 -13.35
N ASP A 273 8.66 -14.23 -12.39
CA ASP A 273 9.87 -15.02 -12.62
C ASP A 273 9.58 -16.37 -13.29
N HIS A 274 8.35 -16.89 -13.11
CA HIS A 274 7.87 -18.13 -13.72
C HIS A 274 6.92 -17.90 -14.93
N GLY A 275 7.06 -16.74 -15.60
CA GLY A 275 6.34 -16.45 -16.85
C GLY A 275 4.83 -16.28 -16.69
N GLY A 276 4.36 -15.86 -15.55
CA GLY A 276 2.94 -15.64 -15.24
C GLY A 276 2.22 -16.89 -14.73
N ALA A 277 2.94 -17.90 -14.28
CA ALA A 277 2.36 -19.06 -13.61
C ALA A 277 1.56 -18.61 -12.39
N GLU A 278 0.45 -19.29 -12.11
CA GLU A 278 -0.31 -19.00 -10.89
C GLU A 278 0.46 -19.43 -9.65
N VAL A 279 0.60 -18.51 -8.70
CA VAL A 279 1.24 -18.75 -7.40
C VAL A 279 0.20 -18.58 -6.30
N GLU A 280 0.09 -19.60 -5.43
CA GLU A 280 -0.73 -19.54 -4.22
C GLU A 280 -0.07 -18.65 -3.16
N ILE A 281 -0.86 -17.82 -2.50
CA ILE A 281 -0.39 -16.89 -1.47
C ILE A 281 -0.75 -17.46 -0.10
N PRO A 282 0.20 -17.60 0.84
CA PRO A 282 -0.11 -18.08 2.19
C PRO A 282 -1.04 -17.13 2.95
N ASP A 283 -1.83 -17.67 3.87
CA ASP A 283 -2.63 -16.86 4.80
C ASP A 283 -2.00 -16.88 6.18
N PHE A 284 -1.40 -15.79 6.56
CA PHE A 284 -0.74 -15.66 7.86
C PHE A 284 -1.71 -15.61 9.04
N ALA A 285 -3.02 -15.41 8.80
CA ALA A 285 -4.02 -15.56 9.85
C ALA A 285 -4.34 -17.05 10.15
N GLU A 286 -4.20 -17.92 9.15
CA GLU A 286 -4.38 -19.37 9.31
C GLU A 286 -3.09 -20.06 9.79
N GLU A 287 -1.90 -19.53 9.43
CA GLU A 287 -0.62 -20.11 9.87
C GLU A 287 -0.30 -19.84 11.33
N PHE A 288 -0.87 -18.81 11.92
CA PHE A 288 -0.61 -18.33 13.28
C PHE A 288 -1.90 -18.05 14.06
#